data_4f6e186a1b3a0d7539ad9efc1ae6ae66
#
_entry.id   4f6e186a1b3a0d7539ad9efc1ae6ae66
#
_cell.length_a   1.000
_cell.length_b   1.000
_cell.length_c   1.000
_cell.angle_alpha   90.00
_cell.angle_beta   90.00
_cell.angle_gamma   90.00
#
_symmetry.space_group_name_H-M   'P 1'
#
loop_
_entity.id
_entity.type
_entity.pdbx_description
1 polymer ?
#
loop_
_entity_poly.entity_id
_entity_poly.type
_entity_poly.pdbx_seq_one_letter_code
_entity_poly.pdbx_strand_id
1 'polypeptide(L)'
;MKNFIKQLIDNNIEKSLIDKLTTLLSNTNGKFYIINPKENKFRFPYLLYIPNKLESNTLILHGNNLAQEEGNIMNIYSAIFETTSSAGYDLLSLNQPIIVPVTSNYIHPANNNMHEFFPMQASRNVLFCSDSNNTYYKLFEQINNMIDDCRNFIFEKINTTIAQKIICHGFSSSAKFVLRFATCYPERVSLLIAGGFGNQAFVPLEKITIENKEIELIYPIGVKDINYITGRPFDYHNFKEMKQFYFIGAEENENNDTAFNFRHTDEDIKNIYENVFGNVYQNRFDKLVKIYKDLGYNNVEFVRYKNYGHSGTPGIKHTTELILKYRSI
;
A
#
# COMPACT_ATOMS: atom_id res chain seq x y z
N MET A 1 9.57 17.39 -13.73
CA MET A 1 10.74 17.24 -12.83
C MET A 1 11.59 18.50 -12.67
N LYS A 2 11.99 19.27 -13.74
CA LYS A 2 12.79 20.52 -13.58
C LYS A 2 12.15 21.54 -12.63
N ASN A 3 10.83 21.76 -12.74
CA ASN A 3 10.10 22.65 -11.82
C ASN A 3 10.10 22.13 -10.39
N PHE A 4 10.07 20.83 -10.18
CA PHE A 4 10.12 20.23 -8.85
C PHE A 4 11.49 20.42 -8.20
N ILE A 5 12.60 20.20 -8.93
CA ILE A 5 13.96 20.49 -8.44
C ILE A 5 14.09 21.98 -8.07
N LYS A 6 13.54 22.88 -8.89
CA LYS A 6 13.50 24.31 -8.56
C LYS A 6 12.75 24.57 -7.25
N GLN A 7 11.58 23.96 -7.07
CA GLN A 7 10.82 24.08 -5.82
C GLN A 7 11.60 23.58 -4.60
N LEU A 8 12.38 22.49 -4.71
CA LEU A 8 13.25 22.02 -3.62
C LEU A 8 14.31 23.07 -3.26
N ILE A 9 14.92 23.70 -4.27
CA ILE A 9 15.90 24.79 -4.06
C ILE A 9 15.23 25.99 -3.40
N ASP A 10 14.09 26.44 -3.91
CA ASP A 10 13.35 27.61 -3.39
C ASP A 10 12.86 27.37 -1.94
N ASN A 11 12.63 26.13 -1.53
CA ASN A 11 12.29 25.75 -0.16
C ASN A 11 13.52 25.41 0.71
N ASN A 12 14.74 25.77 0.29
CA ASN A 12 15.99 25.58 1.02
C ASN A 12 16.24 24.12 1.45
N ILE A 13 15.81 23.15 0.64
CA ILE A 13 16.10 21.74 0.90
C ILE A 13 17.62 21.51 0.75
N GLU A 14 18.15 20.67 1.62
CA GLU A 14 19.58 20.37 1.68
C GLU A 14 20.15 19.97 0.31
N LYS A 15 21.24 20.60 -0.09
CA LYS A 15 21.86 20.39 -1.41
C LYS A 15 22.18 18.91 -1.67
N SER A 16 22.66 18.19 -0.66
CA SER A 16 22.96 16.75 -0.75
C SER A 16 21.76 15.91 -1.20
N LEU A 17 20.54 16.23 -0.73
CA LEU A 17 19.31 15.57 -1.13
C LEU A 17 18.93 15.91 -2.58
N ILE A 18 19.13 17.16 -2.99
CA ILE A 18 18.89 17.61 -4.37
C ILE A 18 19.87 16.93 -5.33
N ASP A 19 21.15 16.84 -4.96
CA ASP A 19 22.20 16.19 -5.77
C ASP A 19 21.92 14.69 -5.91
N LYS A 20 21.48 14.02 -4.82
CA LYS A 20 21.07 12.62 -4.83
C LYS A 20 19.88 12.39 -5.77
N LEU A 21 18.85 13.23 -5.70
CA LEU A 21 17.69 13.16 -6.59
C LEU A 21 18.11 13.38 -8.06
N THR A 22 18.93 14.38 -8.32
CA THR A 22 19.39 14.71 -9.67
C THR A 22 20.18 13.55 -10.28
N THR A 23 21.05 12.91 -9.49
CA THR A 23 21.79 11.71 -9.88
C THR A 23 20.85 10.54 -10.20
N LEU A 24 19.84 10.29 -9.34
CA LEU A 24 18.84 9.28 -9.58
C LEU A 24 18.11 9.51 -10.90
N LEU A 25 17.62 10.73 -11.11
CA LEU A 25 16.85 11.08 -12.31
C LEU A 25 17.68 10.97 -13.59
N SER A 26 18.98 11.28 -13.54
CA SER A 26 19.88 11.19 -14.70
C SER A 26 20.19 9.74 -15.09
N ASN A 27 20.17 8.82 -14.12
CA ASN A 27 20.46 7.39 -14.30
C ASN A 27 19.21 6.55 -14.57
N THR A 28 18.02 7.14 -14.47
CA THR A 28 16.76 6.43 -14.63
C THR A 28 16.43 6.20 -16.10
N ASN A 29 16.13 4.95 -16.48
CA ASN A 29 15.69 4.58 -17.83
C ASN A 29 14.20 4.83 -18.04
N GLY A 30 13.76 6.08 -17.85
CA GLY A 30 12.36 6.49 -17.97
C GLY A 30 12.11 7.91 -17.50
N LYS A 31 10.85 8.25 -17.31
CA LYS A 31 10.44 9.59 -16.90
C LYS A 31 9.48 9.54 -15.73
N PHE A 32 9.72 10.40 -14.76
CA PHE A 32 8.78 10.68 -13.69
C PHE A 32 7.88 11.86 -14.05
N TYR A 33 6.61 11.72 -13.72
CA TYR A 33 5.58 12.76 -13.85
C TYR A 33 4.93 12.96 -12.48
N ILE A 34 4.82 14.22 -12.07
CA ILE A 34 4.02 14.59 -10.90
C ILE A 34 2.67 15.02 -11.44
N ILE A 35 1.63 14.29 -11.10
CA ILE A 35 0.27 14.59 -11.50
C ILE A 35 -0.43 15.27 -10.33
N ASN A 36 -0.78 16.52 -10.54
CA ASN A 36 -1.44 17.34 -9.54
C ASN A 36 -2.90 16.89 -9.32
N PRO A 37 -3.50 17.26 -8.17
CA PRO A 37 -4.91 17.04 -7.89
C PRO A 37 -5.81 17.45 -9.06
N LYS A 38 -6.88 16.71 -9.29
CA LYS A 38 -7.89 17.00 -10.29
C LYS A 38 -9.26 17.12 -9.64
N GLU A 39 -9.95 18.23 -9.88
CA GLU A 39 -11.26 18.49 -9.33
C GLU A 39 -12.23 17.30 -9.58
N ASN A 40 -13.00 16.96 -8.57
CA ASN A 40 -13.95 15.86 -8.56
C ASN A 40 -13.38 14.44 -8.83
N LYS A 41 -12.04 14.29 -8.85
CA LYS A 41 -11.37 12.99 -9.03
C LYS A 41 -10.49 12.61 -7.85
N PHE A 42 -9.50 13.44 -7.55
CA PHE A 42 -8.58 13.21 -6.42
C PHE A 42 -7.96 14.53 -5.93
N ARG A 43 -7.71 14.63 -4.63
CA ARG A 43 -7.37 15.87 -3.92
C ARG A 43 -5.88 16.00 -3.59
N PHE A 44 -5.10 14.94 -3.75
CA PHE A 44 -3.66 14.95 -3.51
C PHE A 44 -2.93 14.40 -4.74
N PRO A 45 -1.65 14.76 -4.93
CA PRO A 45 -0.93 14.36 -6.14
C PRO A 45 -0.58 12.87 -6.13
N TYR A 46 -0.24 12.35 -7.30
CA TYR A 46 0.46 11.09 -7.43
C TYR A 46 1.69 11.23 -8.32
N LEU A 47 2.69 10.39 -8.04
CA LEU A 47 3.86 10.21 -8.88
C LEU A 47 3.57 9.09 -9.89
N LEU A 48 3.90 9.34 -11.16
CA LEU A 48 3.86 8.34 -12.22
C LEU A 48 5.25 8.19 -12.83
N TYR A 49 5.75 6.97 -12.86
CA TYR A 49 6.93 6.59 -13.63
C TYR A 49 6.52 5.86 -14.90
N ILE A 50 7.09 6.27 -16.05
CA ILE A 50 6.93 5.60 -17.34
C ILE A 50 8.33 5.28 -17.87
N PRO A 51 8.69 4.00 -18.05
CA PRO A 51 9.97 3.61 -18.62
C PRO A 51 10.06 4.00 -20.11
N ASN A 52 11.28 4.24 -20.61
CA ASN A 52 11.49 4.54 -22.02
C ASN A 52 11.09 3.39 -22.95
N LYS A 53 11.21 2.15 -22.46
CA LYS A 53 10.74 0.94 -23.12
C LYS A 53 9.87 0.17 -22.13
N LEU A 54 8.59 0.00 -22.46
CA LEU A 54 7.70 -0.84 -21.69
C LEU A 54 7.97 -2.31 -21.99
N GLU A 55 8.18 -3.12 -20.96
CA GLU A 55 8.20 -4.58 -21.05
C GLU A 55 6.88 -5.21 -20.60
N SER A 56 5.98 -4.41 -20.07
CA SER A 56 4.64 -4.82 -19.68
C SER A 56 3.69 -3.62 -19.67
N ASN A 57 2.44 -3.87 -20.01
CA ASN A 57 1.36 -2.89 -19.88
C ASN A 57 0.63 -2.97 -18.54
N THR A 58 1.14 -3.72 -17.55
CA THR A 58 0.55 -3.81 -16.22
C THR A 58 1.12 -2.71 -15.33
N LEU A 59 0.24 -1.89 -14.75
CA LEU A 59 0.60 -0.84 -13.80
C LEU A 59 0.91 -1.42 -12.42
N ILE A 60 1.96 -0.94 -11.77
CA ILE A 60 2.27 -1.25 -10.37
C ILE A 60 1.77 -0.10 -9.48
N LEU A 61 0.88 -0.38 -8.54
CA LEU A 61 0.54 0.52 -7.43
C LEU A 61 1.48 0.25 -6.27
N HIS A 62 2.22 1.27 -5.85
CA HIS A 62 3.12 1.21 -4.70
C HIS A 62 2.77 2.27 -3.67
N GLY A 63 2.88 1.97 -2.39
CA GLY A 63 2.62 2.94 -1.31
C GLY A 63 3.85 3.80 -0.98
N ASN A 64 3.64 4.92 -0.29
CA ASN A 64 4.69 5.86 0.11
C ASN A 64 5.05 5.68 1.59
N ASN A 65 6.10 4.90 1.90
CA ASN A 65 6.55 4.63 3.28
C ASN A 65 7.31 5.80 3.94
N LEU A 66 8.02 6.59 3.14
CA LEU A 66 8.92 7.65 3.61
C LEU A 66 8.23 9.02 3.68
N ALA A 67 6.89 9.02 3.66
CA ALA A 67 6.10 10.24 3.67
C ALA A 67 6.37 11.10 4.92
N GLN A 68 6.27 12.40 4.72
CA GLN A 68 6.34 13.44 5.74
C GLN A 68 4.94 13.94 6.11
N GLU A 69 4.85 15.04 6.84
CA GLU A 69 3.60 15.72 7.16
C GLU A 69 2.81 16.11 5.89
N GLU A 70 1.49 16.24 6.04
CA GLU A 70 0.61 16.63 4.93
C GLU A 70 1.04 17.96 4.30
N GLY A 71 1.00 18.02 2.96
CA GLY A 71 1.41 19.20 2.20
C GLY A 71 2.93 19.39 2.07
N ASN A 72 3.75 18.56 2.72
CA ASN A 72 5.20 18.68 2.65
C ASN A 72 5.72 18.27 1.26
N ILE A 73 6.53 19.14 0.62
CA ILE A 73 7.15 18.88 -0.69
C ILE A 73 8.02 17.60 -0.68
N MET A 74 8.55 17.23 0.48
CA MET A 74 9.33 16.01 0.66
C MET A 74 8.51 14.72 0.48
N ASN A 75 7.17 14.77 0.49
CA ASN A 75 6.34 13.63 0.15
C ASN A 75 6.52 13.20 -1.31
N ILE A 76 6.70 14.15 -2.22
CA ILE A 76 7.01 13.87 -3.63
C ILE A 76 8.43 13.31 -3.76
N TYR A 77 9.40 13.90 -3.03
CA TYR A 77 10.77 13.40 -2.98
C TYR A 77 10.80 11.94 -2.51
N SER A 78 10.14 11.64 -1.39
CA SER A 78 10.10 10.28 -0.85
C SER A 78 9.41 9.30 -1.79
N ALA A 79 8.32 9.69 -2.44
CA ALA A 79 7.63 8.86 -3.42
C ALA A 79 8.53 8.43 -4.60
N ILE A 80 9.46 9.29 -5.04
CA ILE A 80 10.44 8.94 -6.07
C ILE A 80 11.40 7.87 -5.54
N PHE A 81 11.91 8.04 -4.32
CA PHE A 81 12.84 7.06 -3.72
C PHE A 81 12.19 5.74 -3.37
N GLU A 82 10.90 5.71 -3.05
CA GLU A 82 10.16 4.46 -2.84
C GLU A 82 10.22 3.53 -4.07
N THR A 83 10.28 4.08 -5.28
CA THR A 83 10.37 3.27 -6.51
C THR A 83 11.72 2.60 -6.71
N THR A 84 12.77 3.05 -6.03
CA THR A 84 14.16 2.59 -6.23
C THR A 84 14.77 1.91 -5.02
N SER A 85 14.28 2.18 -3.83
CA SER A 85 14.96 1.76 -2.60
C SER A 85 14.03 1.33 -1.48
N SER A 86 12.73 1.22 -1.71
CA SER A 86 11.83 0.77 -0.66
C SER A 86 12.16 -0.66 -0.26
N ALA A 87 12.67 -0.82 0.96
CA ALA A 87 13.06 -2.11 1.51
C ALA A 87 14.02 -2.94 0.61
N GLY A 88 14.84 -2.26 -0.20
CA GLY A 88 15.79 -2.87 -1.12
C GLY A 88 15.25 -3.20 -2.51
N TYR A 89 13.98 -2.92 -2.80
CA TYR A 89 13.41 -3.15 -4.12
C TYR A 89 13.78 -2.03 -5.09
N ASP A 90 14.20 -2.41 -6.31
CA ASP A 90 14.33 -1.52 -7.46
C ASP A 90 13.21 -1.83 -8.45
N LEU A 91 12.06 -1.18 -8.24
CA LEU A 91 10.90 -1.36 -9.13
C LEU A 91 11.12 -0.79 -10.52
N LEU A 92 12.05 0.17 -10.68
CA LEU A 92 12.35 0.77 -11.99
C LEU A 92 12.99 -0.23 -12.95
N SER A 93 13.76 -1.20 -12.42
CA SER A 93 14.39 -2.27 -13.22
C SER A 93 13.39 -3.20 -13.91
N LEU A 94 12.14 -3.20 -13.45
CA LEU A 94 11.07 -4.02 -14.04
C LEU A 94 10.57 -3.49 -15.39
N ASN A 95 10.95 -2.27 -15.79
CA ASN A 95 10.51 -1.60 -17.01
C ASN A 95 8.98 -1.60 -17.20
N GLN A 96 8.26 -1.34 -16.09
CA GLN A 96 6.80 -1.22 -16.02
C GLN A 96 6.39 0.16 -15.53
N PRO A 97 5.18 0.63 -15.87
CA PRO A 97 4.67 1.87 -15.28
C PRO A 97 4.37 1.67 -13.80
N ILE A 98 4.71 2.69 -12.99
CA ILE A 98 4.53 2.65 -11.55
C ILE A 98 3.78 3.91 -11.11
N ILE A 99 2.72 3.73 -10.33
CA ILE A 99 2.01 4.82 -9.66
C ILE A 99 2.28 4.76 -8.16
N VAL A 100 2.64 5.91 -7.58
CA VAL A 100 2.80 6.10 -6.14
C VAL A 100 1.92 7.27 -5.70
N PRO A 101 0.80 7.02 -5.03
CA PRO A 101 0.02 8.08 -4.41
C PRO A 101 0.87 8.84 -3.38
N VAL A 102 0.90 10.17 -3.46
CA VAL A 102 1.70 11.00 -2.56
C VAL A 102 0.90 11.24 -1.27
N THR A 103 0.72 10.18 -0.49
CA THR A 103 0.07 10.25 0.82
C THR A 103 1.05 10.77 1.87
N SER A 104 0.51 11.31 2.98
CA SER A 104 1.32 11.79 4.09
C SER A 104 1.57 10.71 5.15
N ASN A 105 2.54 10.96 6.00
CA ASN A 105 2.77 10.26 7.26
C ASN A 105 2.08 10.98 8.42
N TYR A 106 1.45 12.11 8.14
CA TYR A 106 0.89 12.97 9.16
C TYR A 106 -0.23 12.30 9.93
N ILE A 107 -0.13 12.40 11.24
CA ILE A 107 -1.16 12.00 12.20
C ILE A 107 -2.06 13.22 12.40
N HIS A 108 -3.25 13.17 11.85
CA HIS A 108 -4.19 14.26 12.02
C HIS A 108 -5.05 14.01 13.25
N PRO A 109 -4.94 14.82 14.34
CA PRO A 109 -5.82 14.68 15.49
C PRO A 109 -7.24 15.05 15.07
N ALA A 110 -8.15 14.10 15.12
CA ALA A 110 -9.56 14.38 14.91
C ALA A 110 -10.14 14.99 16.19
N ASN A 111 -10.35 16.30 16.17
CA ASN A 111 -11.17 17.03 17.14
C ASN A 111 -11.03 16.58 18.60
N ASN A 112 -9.98 16.95 19.28
CA ASN A 112 -9.73 16.77 20.71
C ASN A 112 -9.85 15.34 21.30
N ASN A 113 -10.20 14.34 20.49
CA ASN A 113 -10.46 12.96 20.94
C ASN A 113 -9.40 11.93 20.49
N MET A 114 -8.15 12.33 20.25
CA MET A 114 -7.00 11.44 19.98
C MET A 114 -7.20 10.42 18.84
N HIS A 115 -8.06 10.67 17.87
CA HIS A 115 -8.15 9.86 16.66
C HIS A 115 -7.10 10.33 15.67
N GLU A 116 -6.11 9.51 15.45
CA GLU A 116 -5.02 9.80 14.53
C GLU A 116 -5.30 9.20 13.14
N PHE A 117 -4.98 9.96 12.10
CA PHE A 117 -5.13 9.54 10.72
C PHE A 117 -3.79 9.12 10.13
N PHE A 118 -3.74 7.91 9.57
CA PHE A 118 -2.57 7.41 8.86
C PHE A 118 -2.91 7.16 7.38
N PRO A 119 -2.92 8.21 6.54
CA PRO A 119 -3.27 8.07 5.12
C PRO A 119 -2.36 7.07 4.41
N MET A 120 -1.07 7.07 4.71
CA MET A 120 -0.10 6.14 4.10
C MET A 120 -0.33 4.67 4.48
N GLN A 121 -1.11 4.41 5.53
CA GLN A 121 -1.49 3.05 5.93
C GLN A 121 -2.94 2.73 5.60
N ALA A 122 -3.71 3.72 5.13
CA ALA A 122 -5.17 3.62 4.96
C ALA A 122 -5.87 3.13 6.24
N SER A 123 -5.56 3.79 7.37
CA SER A 123 -6.12 3.43 8.67
C SER A 123 -7.65 3.52 8.69
N ARG A 124 -8.29 2.87 9.67
CA ARG A 124 -9.74 2.94 9.85
C ARG A 124 -10.23 4.38 9.91
N ASN A 125 -9.58 5.24 10.69
CA ASN A 125 -9.96 6.64 10.85
C ASN A 125 -9.92 7.42 9.52
N VAL A 126 -9.00 7.10 8.61
CA VAL A 126 -8.95 7.68 7.27
C VAL A 126 -10.11 7.21 6.41
N LEU A 127 -10.36 5.89 6.38
CA LEU A 127 -11.35 5.32 5.46
C LEU A 127 -12.79 5.54 5.91
N PHE A 128 -13.02 5.69 7.22
CA PHE A 128 -14.33 6.01 7.80
C PHE A 128 -14.51 7.51 8.08
N CYS A 129 -13.58 8.35 7.61
CA CYS A 129 -13.70 9.80 7.74
C CYS A 129 -14.95 10.30 7.01
N SER A 130 -15.85 10.95 7.75
CA SER A 130 -17.07 11.55 7.21
C SER A 130 -16.92 13.02 6.78
N ASP A 131 -15.80 13.66 7.14
CA ASP A 131 -15.50 15.03 6.76
C ASP A 131 -15.17 15.12 5.26
N SER A 132 -16.11 15.60 4.49
CA SER A 132 -15.94 15.78 3.05
C SER A 132 -14.88 16.81 2.66
N ASN A 133 -14.38 17.63 3.59
CA ASN A 133 -13.30 18.59 3.33
C ASN A 133 -11.92 17.99 3.57
N ASN A 134 -11.84 16.84 4.23
CA ASN A 134 -10.57 16.18 4.45
C ASN A 134 -9.93 15.76 3.11
N THR A 135 -8.62 15.99 2.95
CA THR A 135 -7.85 15.65 1.75
C THR A 135 -8.01 14.18 1.37
N TYR A 136 -8.09 13.29 2.36
CA TYR A 136 -8.15 11.84 2.17
C TYR A 136 -9.56 11.25 2.29
N TYR A 137 -10.62 12.11 2.30
CA TYR A 137 -12.00 11.64 2.25
C TYR A 137 -12.21 10.70 1.07
N LYS A 138 -12.76 9.51 1.34
CA LYS A 138 -12.90 8.44 0.34
C LYS A 138 -11.58 8.07 -0.35
N LEU A 139 -10.52 7.93 0.44
CA LEU A 139 -9.15 7.68 -0.05
C LEU A 139 -9.08 6.69 -1.20
N PHE A 140 -9.69 5.51 -1.08
CA PHE A 140 -9.57 4.47 -2.10
C PHE A 140 -10.38 4.73 -3.37
N GLU A 141 -11.46 5.50 -3.29
CA GLU A 141 -12.14 6.02 -4.49
C GLU A 141 -11.21 6.98 -5.25
N GLN A 142 -10.49 7.84 -4.54
CA GLN A 142 -9.48 8.72 -5.13
C GLN A 142 -8.34 7.92 -5.78
N ILE A 143 -7.85 6.84 -5.14
CA ILE A 143 -6.82 5.96 -5.72
C ILE A 143 -7.33 5.28 -6.99
N ASN A 144 -8.57 4.79 -7.02
CA ASN A 144 -9.16 4.25 -8.24
C ASN A 144 -9.19 5.28 -9.37
N ASN A 145 -9.58 6.51 -9.07
CA ASN A 145 -9.59 7.60 -10.04
C ASN A 145 -8.18 7.94 -10.53
N MET A 146 -7.16 7.89 -9.66
CA MET A 146 -5.75 8.06 -10.04
C MET A 146 -5.28 6.96 -11.00
N ILE A 147 -5.66 5.70 -10.75
CA ILE A 147 -5.32 4.58 -11.63
C ILE A 147 -5.92 4.78 -13.02
N ASP A 148 -7.19 5.18 -13.10
CA ASP A 148 -7.85 5.42 -14.37
C ASP A 148 -7.30 6.67 -15.09
N ASP A 149 -6.97 7.72 -14.34
CA ASP A 149 -6.28 8.92 -14.85
C ASP A 149 -4.88 8.57 -15.40
N CYS A 150 -4.12 7.76 -14.68
CA CYS A 150 -2.82 7.26 -15.08
C CYS A 150 -2.88 6.49 -16.41
N ARG A 151 -3.89 5.64 -16.59
CA ARG A 151 -4.10 4.89 -17.83
C ARG A 151 -4.34 5.80 -19.03
N ASN A 152 -5.21 6.79 -18.86
CA ASN A 152 -5.49 7.79 -19.89
C ASN A 152 -4.22 8.61 -20.21
N PHE A 153 -3.49 9.03 -19.17
CA PHE A 153 -2.25 9.78 -19.35
C PHE A 153 -1.19 8.98 -20.13
N ILE A 154 -1.00 7.69 -19.81
CA ILE A 154 -0.05 6.82 -20.52
C ILE A 154 -0.49 6.64 -21.97
N PHE A 155 -1.78 6.39 -22.23
CA PHE A 155 -2.30 6.27 -23.58
C PHE A 155 -2.06 7.55 -24.40
N GLU A 156 -2.33 8.73 -23.85
CA GLU A 156 -2.07 10.02 -24.51
C GLU A 156 -0.59 10.27 -24.78
N LYS A 157 0.31 9.82 -23.89
CA LYS A 157 1.75 10.08 -23.99
C LYS A 157 2.50 9.14 -24.92
N ILE A 158 2.16 7.88 -24.93
CA ILE A 158 2.92 6.84 -25.65
C ILE A 158 2.04 5.87 -26.45
N ASN A 159 0.73 6.17 -26.59
CA ASN A 159 -0.24 5.38 -27.34
C ASN A 159 -0.27 3.89 -26.93
N THR A 160 -0.18 3.64 -25.62
CA THR A 160 -0.19 2.28 -25.06
C THR A 160 -1.37 2.10 -24.11
N THR A 161 -2.14 1.04 -24.30
CA THR A 161 -3.26 0.67 -23.42
C THR A 161 -2.74 -0.12 -22.23
N ILE A 162 -3.00 0.37 -21.04
CA ILE A 162 -2.64 -0.28 -19.77
C ILE A 162 -3.72 -1.31 -19.38
N ALA A 163 -3.28 -2.46 -18.89
CA ALA A 163 -4.14 -3.56 -18.45
C ALA A 163 -5.18 -3.11 -17.40
N GLN A 164 -6.34 -3.80 -17.36
CA GLN A 164 -7.44 -3.46 -16.44
C GLN A 164 -7.07 -3.76 -14.99
N LYS A 165 -6.40 -4.88 -14.73
CA LYS A 165 -5.91 -5.23 -13.40
C LYS A 165 -4.48 -4.75 -13.21
N ILE A 166 -4.16 -4.34 -12.00
CA ILE A 166 -2.86 -3.82 -11.58
C ILE A 166 -2.15 -4.81 -10.67
N ILE A 167 -0.86 -4.58 -10.45
CA ILE A 167 -0.08 -5.22 -9.40
C ILE A 167 -0.01 -4.26 -8.21
N CYS A 168 -0.35 -4.75 -7.03
CA CYS A 168 -0.17 -4.04 -5.77
C CYS A 168 1.11 -4.53 -5.09
N HIS A 169 2.05 -3.64 -4.81
CA HIS A 169 3.33 -3.96 -4.18
C HIS A 169 3.61 -3.04 -3.00
N GLY A 170 4.02 -3.61 -1.87
CA GLY A 170 4.41 -2.83 -0.70
C GLY A 170 5.18 -3.62 0.34
N PHE A 171 5.95 -2.89 1.15
CA PHE A 171 6.62 -3.41 2.34
C PHE A 171 6.33 -2.49 3.52
N SER A 172 6.16 -3.03 4.74
CA SER A 172 5.87 -2.26 5.95
C SER A 172 4.55 -1.48 5.84
N SER A 173 4.55 -0.17 6.03
CA SER A 173 3.35 0.68 5.92
C SER A 173 2.75 0.66 4.52
N SER A 174 3.57 0.63 3.46
CA SER A 174 3.07 0.49 2.09
C SER A 174 2.43 -0.87 1.83
N ALA A 175 2.88 -1.93 2.50
CA ALA A 175 2.21 -3.24 2.45
C ALA A 175 0.79 -3.18 3.01
N LYS A 176 0.60 -2.46 4.13
CA LYS A 176 -0.74 -2.24 4.71
C LYS A 176 -1.64 -1.47 3.75
N PHE A 177 -1.11 -0.40 3.14
CA PHE A 177 -1.84 0.42 2.17
C PHE A 177 -2.34 -0.42 0.98
N VAL A 178 -1.44 -1.15 0.32
CA VAL A 178 -1.80 -1.94 -0.88
C VAL A 178 -2.67 -3.15 -0.54
N LEU A 179 -2.45 -3.80 0.60
CA LEU A 179 -3.31 -4.87 1.11
C LEU A 179 -4.75 -4.38 1.29
N ARG A 180 -4.91 -3.24 1.95
CA ARG A 180 -6.21 -2.63 2.24
C ARG A 180 -6.90 -2.12 0.99
N PHE A 181 -6.14 -1.57 0.04
CA PHE A 181 -6.69 -1.25 -1.28
C PHE A 181 -7.18 -2.51 -2.02
N ALA A 182 -6.36 -3.56 -2.08
CA ALA A 182 -6.71 -4.82 -2.72
C ALA A 182 -7.91 -5.52 -2.04
N THR A 183 -8.09 -5.32 -0.74
CA THR A 183 -9.27 -5.79 0.00
C THR A 183 -10.54 -5.04 -0.43
N CYS A 184 -10.46 -3.73 -0.60
CA CYS A 184 -11.61 -2.92 -0.99
C CYS A 184 -11.95 -3.03 -2.48
N TYR A 185 -10.97 -3.28 -3.33
CA TYR A 185 -11.11 -3.32 -4.80
C TYR A 185 -10.39 -4.53 -5.42
N PRO A 186 -10.72 -5.76 -5.01
CA PRO A 186 -10.02 -6.96 -5.46
C PRO A 186 -10.16 -7.21 -6.97
N GLU A 187 -11.26 -6.75 -7.58
CA GLU A 187 -11.47 -6.83 -9.03
C GLU A 187 -10.47 -5.99 -9.84
N ARG A 188 -9.81 -5.03 -9.20
CA ARG A 188 -8.77 -4.19 -9.82
C ARG A 188 -7.38 -4.82 -9.77
N VAL A 189 -7.18 -5.88 -9.00
CA VAL A 189 -5.85 -6.41 -8.68
C VAL A 189 -5.64 -7.80 -9.25
N SER A 190 -4.52 -8.01 -9.95
CA SER A 190 -4.10 -9.33 -10.44
C SER A 190 -3.13 -10.02 -9.49
N LEU A 191 -2.27 -9.23 -8.84
CA LEU A 191 -1.25 -9.71 -7.90
C LEU A 191 -1.11 -8.72 -6.75
N LEU A 192 -1.21 -9.22 -5.53
CA LEU A 192 -0.90 -8.49 -4.29
C LEU A 192 0.39 -9.04 -3.68
N ILE A 193 1.33 -8.15 -3.40
CA ILE A 193 2.57 -8.45 -2.68
C ILE A 193 2.64 -7.55 -1.45
N ALA A 194 2.61 -8.14 -0.27
CA ALA A 194 2.63 -7.43 1.00
C ALA A 194 3.66 -8.05 1.95
N GLY A 195 4.80 -7.38 2.10
CA GLY A 195 5.87 -7.80 2.99
C GLY A 195 5.95 -6.99 4.28
N GLY A 196 6.31 -7.61 5.39
CA GLY A 196 6.53 -6.90 6.65
C GLY A 196 5.33 -6.05 7.09
N PHE A 197 4.13 -6.53 6.87
CA PHE A 197 2.88 -5.79 7.11
C PHE A 197 2.50 -5.67 8.60
N GLY A 198 3.44 -5.93 9.50
CA GLY A 198 3.29 -5.72 10.95
C GLY A 198 2.28 -6.64 11.60
N ASN A 199 2.04 -7.82 11.02
CA ASN A 199 1.02 -8.77 11.49
C ASN A 199 -0.37 -8.15 11.72
N GLN A 200 -0.66 -7.03 11.07
CA GLN A 200 -2.03 -6.54 10.94
C GLN A 200 -2.75 -7.44 9.95
N ALA A 201 -2.97 -8.67 10.41
CA ALA A 201 -3.61 -9.71 9.65
C ALA A 201 -4.98 -9.25 9.16
N PHE A 202 -5.23 -9.44 7.89
CA PHE A 202 -6.56 -9.32 7.30
C PHE A 202 -7.07 -10.70 6.98
N VAL A 203 -8.31 -10.97 7.31
CA VAL A 203 -8.99 -12.22 6.94
C VAL A 203 -10.30 -11.91 6.22
N PRO A 204 -10.61 -12.60 5.11
CA PRO A 204 -11.79 -12.37 4.31
C PRO A 204 -13.05 -13.01 5.00
N LEU A 205 -13.35 -12.55 6.20
CA LEU A 205 -14.47 -13.03 7.01
C LEU A 205 -15.18 -11.85 7.67
N GLU A 206 -16.50 -11.95 7.83
CA GLU A 206 -17.30 -11.01 8.63
C GLU A 206 -17.23 -11.31 10.12
N LYS A 207 -17.00 -12.58 10.47
CA LYS A 207 -16.95 -13.07 11.85
C LYS A 207 -16.13 -14.35 11.95
N ILE A 208 -15.67 -14.65 13.15
CA ILE A 208 -14.97 -15.89 13.50
C ILE A 208 -15.47 -16.42 14.85
N THR A 209 -15.49 -17.73 15.02
CA THR A 209 -15.83 -18.36 16.31
C THR A 209 -14.56 -18.82 17.00
N ILE A 210 -14.30 -18.33 18.22
CA ILE A 210 -13.18 -18.74 19.07
C ILE A 210 -13.76 -19.12 20.44
N GLU A 211 -13.46 -20.32 20.91
CA GLU A 211 -13.92 -20.83 22.22
C GLU A 211 -15.44 -20.67 22.43
N ASN A 212 -16.22 -20.98 21.38
CA ASN A 212 -17.70 -20.88 21.35
C ASN A 212 -18.22 -19.41 21.44
N LYS A 213 -17.36 -18.40 21.28
CA LYS A 213 -17.75 -16.99 21.16
C LYS A 213 -17.61 -16.54 19.72
N GLU A 214 -18.66 -15.94 19.19
CA GLU A 214 -18.63 -15.29 17.89
C GLU A 214 -18.04 -13.88 18.05
N ILE A 215 -17.03 -13.55 17.23
CA ILE A 215 -16.34 -12.26 17.20
C ILE A 215 -16.55 -11.67 15.80
N GLU A 216 -17.15 -10.49 15.73
CA GLU A 216 -17.26 -9.74 14.47
C GLU A 216 -15.91 -9.21 14.05
N LEU A 217 -15.59 -9.33 12.75
CA LEU A 217 -14.32 -8.90 12.18
C LEU A 217 -14.54 -7.65 11.33
N ILE A 218 -14.37 -6.50 11.96
CA ILE A 218 -14.47 -5.20 11.31
C ILE A 218 -13.15 -4.84 10.62
N TYR A 219 -13.20 -3.90 9.66
CA TYR A 219 -12.01 -3.35 9.01
C TYR A 219 -11.05 -2.71 10.05
N PRO A 220 -9.74 -2.93 10.02
CA PRO A 220 -8.96 -3.57 8.94
C PRO A 220 -8.69 -5.07 9.12
N ILE A 221 -9.35 -5.72 10.07
CA ILE A 221 -9.11 -7.15 10.39
C ILE A 221 -9.94 -8.06 9.49
N GLY A 222 -11.19 -7.70 9.24
CA GLY A 222 -12.12 -8.44 8.42
C GLY A 222 -12.96 -7.56 7.51
N VAL A 223 -14.11 -8.08 7.06
CA VAL A 223 -14.91 -7.48 6.01
C VAL A 223 -16.31 -7.05 6.44
N LYS A 224 -16.66 -7.16 7.73
CA LYS A 224 -18.02 -6.93 8.26
C LYS A 224 -18.61 -5.58 7.87
N ASP A 225 -17.77 -4.56 7.82
CA ASP A 225 -18.19 -3.18 7.60
C ASP A 225 -17.54 -2.53 6.37
N ILE A 226 -16.97 -3.34 5.47
CA ILE A 226 -16.27 -2.84 4.27
C ILE A 226 -17.21 -2.11 3.31
N ASN A 227 -18.49 -2.41 3.36
CA ASN A 227 -19.52 -1.73 2.57
C ASN A 227 -19.63 -0.23 2.91
N TYR A 228 -19.28 0.19 4.11
CA TYR A 228 -19.25 1.62 4.47
C TYR A 228 -18.09 2.36 3.77
N ILE A 229 -17.02 1.63 3.43
CA ILE A 229 -15.86 2.21 2.71
C ILE A 229 -16.11 2.22 1.20
N THR A 230 -16.65 1.12 0.67
CA THR A 230 -16.74 0.87 -0.78
C THR A 230 -18.11 1.16 -1.38
N GLY A 231 -19.14 1.33 -0.54
CA GLY A 231 -20.53 1.42 -0.96
C GLY A 231 -21.13 0.09 -1.47
N ARG A 232 -20.39 -1.03 -1.34
CA ARG A 232 -20.81 -2.36 -1.85
C ARG A 232 -20.32 -3.48 -0.93
N PRO A 233 -20.95 -4.66 -0.99
CA PRO A 233 -20.46 -5.84 -0.27
C PRO A 233 -19.05 -6.24 -0.67
N PHE A 234 -18.35 -6.95 0.21
CA PHE A 234 -17.04 -7.50 -0.09
C PHE A 234 -17.10 -8.50 -1.26
N ASP A 235 -16.19 -8.35 -2.20
CA ASP A 235 -16.10 -9.21 -3.38
C ASP A 235 -15.22 -10.44 -3.08
N TYR A 236 -15.82 -11.43 -2.46
CA TYR A 236 -15.17 -12.70 -2.11
C TYR A 236 -14.59 -13.42 -3.33
N HIS A 237 -15.28 -13.36 -4.47
CA HIS A 237 -14.86 -14.05 -5.69
C HIS A 237 -13.54 -13.49 -6.22
N ASN A 238 -13.49 -12.19 -6.51
CA ASN A 238 -12.27 -11.57 -7.03
C ASN A 238 -11.14 -11.60 -6.01
N PHE A 239 -11.41 -11.48 -4.72
CA PHE A 239 -10.40 -11.59 -3.68
C PHE A 239 -9.78 -13.00 -3.61
N LYS A 240 -10.58 -14.06 -3.79
CA LYS A 240 -10.11 -15.44 -3.82
C LYS A 240 -9.31 -15.77 -5.07
N GLU A 241 -9.70 -15.22 -6.23
CA GLU A 241 -9.01 -15.43 -7.50
C GLU A 241 -7.71 -14.64 -7.63
N MET A 242 -7.57 -13.54 -6.91
CA MET A 242 -6.37 -12.72 -6.91
C MET A 242 -5.17 -13.50 -6.39
N LYS A 243 -4.02 -13.44 -7.11
CA LYS A 243 -2.77 -13.96 -6.58
C LYS A 243 -2.27 -13.09 -5.43
N GLN A 244 -1.90 -13.74 -4.32
CA GLN A 244 -1.47 -13.02 -3.11
C GLN A 244 -0.16 -13.61 -2.60
N PHE A 245 0.77 -12.75 -2.23
CA PHE A 245 2.03 -13.11 -1.63
C PHE A 245 2.27 -12.28 -0.38
N TYR A 246 2.38 -12.96 0.75
CA TYR A 246 2.63 -12.38 2.06
C TYR A 246 3.93 -12.91 2.63
N PHE A 247 4.79 -12.03 3.14
CA PHE A 247 6.01 -12.47 3.79
C PHE A 247 6.39 -11.62 4.99
N ILE A 248 7.10 -12.26 5.91
CA ILE A 248 7.71 -11.63 7.09
C ILE A 248 9.10 -12.21 7.35
N GLY A 249 9.91 -11.52 8.18
CA GLY A 249 11.10 -12.08 8.79
C GLY A 249 10.75 -12.93 10.00
N ALA A 250 11.46 -14.02 10.19
CA ALA A 250 11.26 -14.92 11.35
C ALA A 250 11.70 -14.28 12.68
N GLU A 251 12.55 -13.25 12.62
CA GLU A 251 13.05 -12.50 13.78
C GLU A 251 12.28 -11.18 14.01
N GLU A 252 11.23 -10.91 13.21
CA GLU A 252 10.33 -9.81 13.50
C GLU A 252 9.58 -10.04 14.82
N ASN A 253 9.46 -9.00 15.62
CA ASN A 253 8.82 -9.05 16.94
C ASN A 253 8.02 -7.77 17.20
N GLU A 254 7.36 -7.70 18.36
CA GLU A 254 6.51 -6.60 18.78
C GLU A 254 7.23 -5.24 18.79
N ASN A 255 8.53 -5.22 19.03
CA ASN A 255 9.32 -3.97 19.05
C ASN A 255 9.50 -3.38 17.64
N ASN A 256 9.43 -4.21 16.60
CA ASN A 256 9.49 -3.78 15.20
C ASN A 256 8.11 -3.38 14.66
N ASP A 257 7.05 -3.68 15.40
CA ASP A 257 5.70 -3.35 15.02
C ASP A 257 5.28 -2.00 15.60
N THR A 258 5.84 -0.92 15.03
CA THR A 258 5.46 0.44 15.40
C THR A 258 3.96 0.75 15.19
N ALA A 259 3.28 -0.05 14.38
CA ALA A 259 1.84 0.06 14.18
C ALA A 259 1.05 -0.58 15.32
N PHE A 260 1.66 -1.47 16.08
CA PHE A 260 1.12 -2.04 17.31
C PHE A 260 1.40 -1.19 18.57
N ASN A 261 2.11 -0.13 18.44
CA ASN A 261 1.97 0.94 19.42
C ASN A 261 0.55 1.47 19.26
N PHE A 262 -0.37 0.84 19.95
CA PHE A 262 -1.82 1.06 20.01
C PHE A 262 -2.23 2.51 20.38
N ARG A 263 -1.28 3.42 20.37
CA ARG A 263 -1.53 4.87 20.54
C ARG A 263 -2.50 5.41 19.48
N HIS A 264 -2.68 4.65 18.39
CA HIS A 264 -3.38 5.11 17.19
C HIS A 264 -4.42 4.11 16.68
N THR A 265 -4.70 3.06 17.45
CA THR A 265 -5.66 2.03 17.06
C THR A 265 -6.88 2.14 17.94
N ASP A 266 -8.05 2.10 17.34
CA ASP A 266 -9.32 1.93 18.00
C ASP A 266 -9.23 0.77 18.99
N GLU A 267 -9.68 0.96 20.24
CA GLU A 267 -9.61 -0.05 21.29
C GLU A 267 -10.37 -1.32 20.91
N ASP A 268 -11.45 -1.19 20.14
CA ASP A 268 -12.20 -2.34 19.61
C ASP A 268 -11.35 -3.15 18.64
N ILE A 269 -10.58 -2.50 17.77
CA ILE A 269 -9.66 -3.16 16.84
C ILE A 269 -8.58 -3.92 17.61
N LYS A 270 -8.01 -3.30 18.63
CA LYS A 270 -7.03 -3.94 19.50
C LYS A 270 -7.60 -5.19 20.14
N ASN A 271 -8.77 -5.08 20.77
CA ASN A 271 -9.45 -6.19 21.43
C ASN A 271 -9.75 -7.36 20.47
N ILE A 272 -10.19 -7.05 19.24
CA ILE A 272 -10.42 -8.08 18.22
C ILE A 272 -9.10 -8.77 17.87
N TYR A 273 -8.01 -7.99 17.66
CA TYR A 273 -6.70 -8.56 17.35
C TYR A 273 -6.20 -9.52 18.44
N GLU A 274 -6.22 -9.07 19.68
CA GLU A 274 -5.75 -9.86 20.82
C GLU A 274 -6.56 -11.15 20.99
N ASN A 275 -7.88 -11.05 20.87
CA ASN A 275 -8.76 -12.19 20.99
C ASN A 275 -8.61 -13.20 19.83
N VAL A 276 -8.47 -12.73 18.59
CA VAL A 276 -8.40 -13.59 17.40
C VAL A 276 -6.97 -14.11 17.18
N PHE A 277 -5.98 -13.25 17.23
CA PHE A 277 -4.60 -13.57 16.84
C PHE A 277 -3.65 -13.75 18.03
N GLY A 278 -4.01 -13.22 19.22
CA GLY A 278 -3.16 -13.25 20.43
C GLY A 278 -2.06 -12.20 20.37
N ASN A 279 -1.23 -12.18 21.43
CA ASN A 279 -0.24 -11.11 21.67
C ASN A 279 1.16 -11.43 21.11
N VAL A 280 1.42 -12.69 20.69
CA VAL A 280 2.73 -13.08 20.18
C VAL A 280 2.80 -12.87 18.67
N TYR A 281 3.72 -12.01 18.25
CA TYR A 281 3.88 -11.55 16.86
C TYR A 281 3.93 -12.70 15.85
N GLN A 282 4.85 -13.65 16.03
CA GLN A 282 5.04 -14.76 15.09
C GLN A 282 3.82 -15.72 15.05
N ASN A 283 3.14 -15.90 16.18
CA ASN A 283 1.94 -16.75 16.25
C ASN A 283 0.77 -16.19 15.46
N ARG A 284 0.70 -14.87 15.31
CA ARG A 284 -0.35 -14.21 14.49
C ARG A 284 -0.21 -14.59 13.02
N PHE A 285 1.03 -14.66 12.52
CA PHE A 285 1.28 -15.09 11.15
C PHE A 285 0.85 -16.56 10.94
N ASP A 286 1.16 -17.45 11.87
CA ASP A 286 0.74 -18.85 11.79
C ASP A 286 -0.79 -19.01 11.80
N LYS A 287 -1.47 -18.24 12.64
CA LYS A 287 -2.94 -18.21 12.67
C LYS A 287 -3.52 -17.69 11.35
N LEU A 288 -2.94 -16.66 10.78
CA LEU A 288 -3.34 -16.12 9.48
C LEU A 288 -3.22 -17.20 8.40
N VAL A 289 -2.05 -17.85 8.30
CA VAL A 289 -1.80 -18.96 7.35
C VAL A 289 -2.86 -20.06 7.51
N LYS A 290 -3.14 -20.45 8.76
CA LYS A 290 -4.16 -21.47 9.06
C LYS A 290 -5.54 -21.05 8.56
N ILE A 291 -5.98 -19.82 8.86
CA ILE A 291 -7.30 -19.32 8.46
C ILE A 291 -7.46 -19.35 6.94
N TYR A 292 -6.48 -18.84 6.19
CA TYR A 292 -6.54 -18.83 4.73
C TYR A 292 -6.59 -20.26 4.14
N LYS A 293 -5.82 -21.19 4.71
CA LYS A 293 -5.84 -22.59 4.35
C LYS A 293 -7.22 -23.23 4.62
N ASP A 294 -7.78 -23.00 5.80
CA ASP A 294 -9.09 -23.56 6.21
C ASP A 294 -10.23 -23.01 5.32
N LEU A 295 -10.09 -21.76 4.81
CA LEU A 295 -11.02 -21.15 3.87
C LEU A 295 -10.80 -21.59 2.40
N GLY A 296 -9.80 -22.42 2.13
CA GLY A 296 -9.51 -22.93 0.78
C GLY A 296 -8.97 -21.87 -0.19
N TYR A 297 -8.16 -20.95 0.30
CA TYR A 297 -7.46 -19.97 -0.55
C TYR A 297 -6.19 -20.61 -1.12
N ASN A 298 -6.24 -21.04 -2.39
CA ASN A 298 -5.12 -21.73 -3.07
C ASN A 298 -4.19 -20.76 -3.84
N ASN A 299 -4.63 -19.53 -4.07
CA ASN A 299 -3.86 -18.51 -4.78
C ASN A 299 -3.04 -17.62 -3.83
N VAL A 300 -2.89 -18.04 -2.58
CA VAL A 300 -2.15 -17.28 -1.56
C VAL A 300 -0.89 -18.03 -1.17
N GLU A 301 0.21 -17.30 -1.12
CA GLU A 301 1.50 -17.80 -0.67
C GLU A 301 1.98 -17.01 0.54
N PHE A 302 2.39 -17.72 1.59
CA PHE A 302 2.91 -17.16 2.83
C PHE A 302 4.35 -17.64 3.03
N VAL A 303 5.29 -16.70 3.21
CA VAL A 303 6.70 -17.03 3.43
C VAL A 303 7.22 -16.35 4.69
N ARG A 304 7.92 -17.14 5.52
CA ARG A 304 8.67 -16.65 6.66
C ARG A 304 10.16 -16.86 6.40
N TYR A 305 10.88 -15.76 6.23
CA TYR A 305 12.32 -15.80 5.94
C TYR A 305 13.14 -15.94 7.22
N LYS A 306 13.90 -17.03 7.35
CA LYS A 306 14.81 -17.28 8.48
C LYS A 306 15.94 -16.25 8.52
N ASN A 307 16.40 -15.89 9.72
CA ASN A 307 17.51 -14.96 9.96
C ASN A 307 17.27 -13.53 9.48
N TYR A 308 15.99 -13.12 9.36
CA TYR A 308 15.63 -11.75 9.02
C TYR A 308 14.61 -11.20 10.01
N GLY A 309 14.85 -9.97 10.47
CA GLY A 309 13.88 -9.15 11.17
C GLY A 309 13.00 -8.39 10.17
N HIS A 310 12.65 -7.14 10.47
CA HIS A 310 11.83 -6.28 9.60
C HIS A 310 12.62 -5.80 8.38
N SER A 311 12.73 -6.64 7.36
CA SER A 311 13.48 -6.38 6.13
C SER A 311 12.76 -6.91 4.89
N GLY A 312 12.72 -6.11 3.83
CA GLY A 312 12.19 -6.51 2.52
C GLY A 312 13.19 -7.34 1.69
N THR A 313 14.49 -7.23 2.03
CA THR A 313 15.59 -7.83 1.26
C THR A 313 15.40 -9.32 0.92
N PRO A 314 14.98 -10.20 1.84
CA PRO A 314 14.83 -11.62 1.53
C PRO A 314 13.71 -11.91 0.52
N GLY A 315 12.72 -11.01 0.42
CA GLY A 315 11.59 -11.14 -0.51
C GLY A 315 11.87 -10.65 -1.92
N ILE A 316 12.99 -9.94 -2.19
CA ILE A 316 13.24 -9.26 -3.48
C ILE A 316 13.16 -10.22 -4.66
N LYS A 317 13.92 -11.31 -4.63
CA LYS A 317 13.97 -12.28 -5.72
C LYS A 317 12.59 -12.87 -6.02
N HIS A 318 11.91 -13.34 -5.00
CA HIS A 318 10.59 -13.96 -5.13
C HIS A 318 9.54 -12.96 -5.63
N THR A 319 9.53 -11.74 -5.08
CA THR A 319 8.69 -10.64 -5.56
C THR A 319 8.90 -10.36 -7.04
N THR A 320 10.16 -10.24 -7.46
CA THR A 320 10.52 -9.99 -8.87
C THR A 320 10.02 -11.12 -9.77
N GLU A 321 10.23 -12.37 -9.40
CA GLU A 321 9.76 -13.56 -10.15
C GLU A 321 8.23 -13.55 -10.27
N LEU A 322 7.51 -13.23 -9.21
CA LEU A 322 6.04 -13.14 -9.24
C LEU A 322 5.56 -11.98 -10.14
N ILE A 323 6.16 -10.80 -10.04
CA ILE A 323 5.80 -9.67 -10.91
C ILE A 323 6.02 -10.05 -12.38
N LEU A 324 7.18 -10.61 -12.73
CA LEU A 324 7.50 -11.04 -14.08
C LEU A 324 6.54 -12.13 -14.60
N LYS A 325 6.06 -13.01 -13.74
CA LYS A 325 5.12 -14.09 -14.10
C LYS A 325 3.69 -13.58 -14.30
N TYR A 326 3.23 -12.63 -13.51
CA TYR A 326 1.83 -12.18 -13.49
C TYR A 326 1.59 -10.86 -14.21
N ARG A 327 2.62 -10.20 -14.74
CA ARG A 327 2.46 -9.04 -15.61
C ARG A 327 1.92 -9.45 -16.97
N SER A 328 1.06 -8.63 -17.56
CA SER A 328 0.64 -8.77 -18.96
C SER A 328 1.73 -8.22 -19.89
N ILE A 329 1.92 -8.84 -21.02
CA ILE A 329 2.88 -8.43 -22.06
C ILE A 329 2.17 -7.57 -23.10
#